data_1ca9ef12b8097840e1f5663ad1d00d50
#
_entry.id   1ca9ef12b8097840e1f5663ad1d00d50
#
_cell.length_a   1.000
_cell.length_b   1.000
_cell.length_c   1.000
_cell.angle_alpha   90.00
_cell.angle_beta   90.00
_cell.angle_gamma   90.00
#
_symmetry.space_group_name_H-M   'P 1'
#
loop_
_entity.id
_entity.type
_entity.pdbx_description
1 polymer ?
#
loop_
_entity_poly.entity_id
_entity_poly.type
_entity_poly.pdbx_seq_one_letter_code
_entity_poly.pdbx_strand_id
1 'polypeptide(L)'
;KNNIXKVRSLXYRNSLLVKHLREFPNPPNLDQNEXVRAMRTEMXKENLYPPIFMTYPVLNDSVRVILFNEKIATEWERVELFLQKNTFITNEEAREITHISQRDKMSRLLKQWVEKXLLIPIIPESXYMRXVKYKLSQNNXLID
;
A
#
# COMPACT_ATOMS: atom_id res chain seq x y z
N LYS A 1 -11.77 3.20 -18.26
CA LYS A 1 -10.62 3.26 -17.33
C LYS A 1 -10.22 4.70 -17.11
N ASN A 2 -10.05 5.05 -15.85
CA ASN A 2 -9.79 6.42 -15.42
C ASN A 2 -8.33 6.80 -15.68
N ASN A 3 -8.08 7.69 -16.64
CA ASN A 3 -6.74 8.07 -17.08
C ASN A 3 -6.20 9.33 -16.40
N ILE A 4 -6.85 9.72 -15.31
CA ILE A 4 -6.52 10.97 -14.59
C ILE A 4 -5.02 11.11 -14.23
N UNK A 5 -4.47 10.23 -14.29
CA UNK A 5 -3.13 10.27 -13.97
C UNK A 5 -2.19 10.05 -15.07
N LYS A 6 -2.69 9.61 -15.87
CA LYS A 6 -1.79 9.18 -16.94
C LYS A 6 -1.71 10.20 -18.07
N VAL A 7 -2.73 10.94 -18.26
CA VAL A 7 -2.83 11.87 -19.39
C VAL A 7 -2.76 13.32 -18.88
N ARG A 8 -1.82 14.09 -19.41
CA ARG A 8 -1.76 15.53 -19.15
C ARG A 8 -2.87 16.21 -19.93
N SER A 9 -3.65 17.08 -19.28
CA SER A 9 -4.55 18.00 -19.95
C SER A 9 -3.72 19.06 -20.70
N LEU A 10 -3.98 19.21 -21.97
CA LEU A 10 -3.33 20.25 -22.78
C LEU A 10 -4.12 21.54 -22.80
N UNK A 11 -5.24 21.45 -22.12
CA UNK A 11 -6.00 22.60 -22.19
C UNK A 11 -6.54 22.87 -20.86
N TYR A 12 -6.61 24.09 -20.76
CA TYR A 12 -7.29 24.57 -19.58
C TYR A 12 -8.71 24.98 -19.91
N ARG A 13 -9.63 24.60 -19.06
CA ARG A 13 -11.02 25.05 -19.16
C ARG A 13 -11.12 26.58 -18.99
N ASN A 14 -10.31 27.14 -18.10
CA ASN A 14 -10.24 28.57 -17.83
C ASN A 14 -8.79 29.05 -17.96
N SER A 15 -8.36 29.31 -19.18
CA SER A 15 -6.97 29.72 -19.49
C SER A 15 -6.57 31.04 -18.85
N LEU A 16 -7.50 32.00 -18.77
CA LEU A 16 -7.26 33.31 -18.15
C LEU A 16 -7.02 33.17 -16.65
N LEU A 17 -7.82 32.34 -15.97
CA LEU A 17 -7.66 32.08 -14.54
C LEU A 17 -6.27 31.49 -14.25
N VAL A 18 -5.85 30.49 -15.04
CA VAL A 18 -4.53 29.86 -14.90
C VAL A 18 -3.41 30.87 -15.13
N LYS A 19 -3.57 31.72 -16.14
CA LYS A 19 -2.60 32.81 -16.45
C LYS A 19 -2.43 33.71 -15.22
N HIS A 20 -3.53 34.24 -14.67
CA HIS A 20 -3.49 35.13 -13.51
C HIS A 20 -2.90 34.45 -12.28
N LEU A 21 -3.23 33.19 -12.03
CA LEU A 21 -2.67 32.45 -10.90
C LEU A 21 -1.14 32.34 -10.97
N ARG A 22 -0.58 32.29 -12.19
CA ARG A 22 0.87 32.24 -12.42
C ARG A 22 1.58 33.58 -12.20
N GLU A 23 0.84 34.67 -12.22
CA GLU A 23 1.39 36.02 -12.04
C GLU A 23 1.66 36.37 -10.57
N PHE A 24 1.20 35.53 -9.61
CA PHE A 24 1.49 35.72 -8.19
C PHE A 24 2.98 35.44 -7.89
N PRO A 25 3.57 36.14 -6.91
CA PRO A 25 4.99 35.94 -6.55
C PRO A 25 5.34 34.48 -6.19
N ASN A 26 4.41 33.76 -5.58
CA ASN A 26 4.55 32.34 -5.25
C ASN A 26 3.32 31.60 -5.77
N PRO A 27 3.30 31.27 -7.06
CA PRO A 27 2.10 30.66 -7.64
C PRO A 27 1.84 29.27 -7.03
N PRO A 28 0.56 28.98 -6.67
CA PRO A 28 0.24 27.71 -6.00
C PRO A 28 0.43 26.48 -6.86
N ASN A 29 0.43 26.63 -8.18
CA ASN A 29 0.59 25.53 -9.13
C ASN A 29 1.47 25.96 -10.29
N LEU A 30 2.75 25.60 -10.25
CA LEU A 30 3.69 25.87 -11.34
C LEU A 30 3.51 24.90 -12.51
N ASP A 31 3.18 23.64 -12.22
CA ASP A 31 3.08 22.59 -13.23
C ASP A 31 1.64 22.14 -13.46
N GLN A 32 1.34 21.91 -14.72
CA GLN A 32 0.05 21.38 -15.15
C GLN A 32 -0.12 19.94 -14.63
N ASN A 33 -1.30 19.64 -14.09
CA ASN A 33 -1.67 18.30 -13.63
C ASN A 33 -0.88 17.78 -12.42
N GLU A 34 -0.26 18.67 -11.69
CA GLU A 34 0.51 18.33 -10.50
C GLU A 34 -0.33 17.83 -9.30
N UNK A 35 -1.29 18.10 -9.17
CA UNK A 35 -2.15 17.84 -8.14
C UNK A 35 -2.40 16.41 -7.84
N VAL A 36 -2.84 15.90 -8.90
CA VAL A 36 -3.12 14.46 -8.81
C VAL A 36 -1.84 13.68 -8.54
N ARG A 37 -0.75 14.05 -9.22
CA ARG A 37 0.54 13.40 -9.03
C ARG A 37 1.03 13.59 -7.58
N ALA A 38 0.99 14.83 -7.08
CA ALA A 38 1.40 15.17 -5.73
C ALA A 38 0.60 14.40 -4.67
N MET A 39 -0.74 14.39 -4.81
CA MET A 39 -1.60 13.60 -3.90
C MET A 39 -1.16 12.14 -3.84
N ARG A 40 -0.95 11.50 -4.99
CA ARG A 40 -0.53 10.10 -5.06
C ARG A 40 0.86 9.89 -4.45
N THR A 41 1.78 10.81 -4.73
CA THR A 41 3.16 10.73 -4.23
C THR A 41 3.18 10.87 -2.71
N GLU A 42 2.47 11.85 -2.17
CA GLU A 42 2.44 12.08 -0.72
C GLU A 42 1.72 10.94 0.01
N MET A 43 0.62 10.48 -0.49
CA MET A 43 -0.05 9.31 0.07
C MET A 43 0.83 8.05 0.02
N UNK A 44 1.48 7.95 -0.91
CA UNK A 44 2.32 6.93 -1.05
C UNK A 44 3.45 6.93 -0.18
N LYS A 45 4.06 8.10 0.16
CA LYS A 45 5.11 8.28 1.17
C LYS A 45 4.63 7.93 2.58
N GLU A 46 3.41 8.28 2.87
CA GLU A 46 2.79 8.06 4.18
C GLU A 46 2.17 6.65 4.32
N ASN A 47 2.37 5.78 3.33
CA ASN A 47 1.77 4.44 3.29
C ASN A 47 0.24 4.45 3.36
N LEU A 48 -0.40 5.49 2.85
CA LEU A 48 -1.86 5.59 2.79
C LEU A 48 -2.40 4.94 1.51
N TYR A 49 -3.66 4.52 1.56
CA TYR A 49 -4.34 4.04 0.35
C TYR A 49 -4.37 5.15 -0.70
N PRO A 50 -4.17 4.80 -1.99
CA PRO A 50 -4.13 5.82 -3.05
C PRO A 50 -5.48 6.53 -3.19
N PRO A 51 -5.49 7.80 -3.64
CA PRO A 51 -6.74 8.54 -3.81
C PRO A 51 -7.61 7.93 -4.88
N ILE A 52 -8.93 7.90 -4.65
CA ILE A 52 -9.91 7.44 -5.63
C ILE A 52 -10.55 8.67 -6.29
N PHE A 53 -10.58 8.66 -7.61
CA PHE A 53 -11.22 9.70 -8.42
C PHE A 53 -12.45 9.11 -9.10
N MET A 54 -13.61 9.64 -8.78
CA MET A 54 -14.89 9.26 -9.38
C MET A 54 -15.31 10.39 -10.35
N THR A 55 -15.50 10.02 -11.61
CA THR A 55 -15.87 10.95 -12.68
C THR A 55 -16.96 10.29 -13.54
N TYR A 56 -17.31 10.88 -14.67
CA TYR A 56 -18.18 10.26 -15.64
C TYR A 56 -17.66 8.83 -16.00
N PRO A 57 -18.52 7.81 -16.15
CA PRO A 57 -20.00 7.87 -16.09
C PRO A 57 -20.61 7.68 -14.69
N VAL A 58 -19.80 7.50 -13.65
CA VAL A 58 -20.28 7.30 -12.27
C VAL A 58 -20.93 8.59 -11.73
N LEU A 59 -20.31 9.73 -12.05
CA LEU A 59 -20.84 11.07 -11.73
C LEU A 59 -20.91 11.88 -13.01
N ASN A 60 -22.10 12.41 -13.33
CA ASN A 60 -22.31 13.09 -14.61
C ASN A 60 -21.63 14.46 -14.70
N ASP A 61 -21.84 15.31 -13.70
CA ASP A 61 -21.45 16.72 -13.74
C ASP A 61 -20.45 17.13 -12.66
N SER A 62 -19.82 16.14 -12.00
CA SER A 62 -18.93 16.41 -10.90
C SER A 62 -17.73 15.45 -10.87
N VAL A 63 -16.73 15.83 -10.11
CA VAL A 63 -15.60 14.96 -9.77
C VAL A 63 -15.56 14.84 -8.26
N ARG A 64 -15.55 13.61 -7.77
CA ARG A 64 -15.37 13.33 -6.35
C ARG A 64 -13.98 12.74 -6.14
N VAL A 65 -13.23 13.30 -5.23
CA VAL A 65 -11.94 12.77 -4.79
C VAL A 65 -12.12 12.23 -3.37
N ILE A 66 -11.75 10.98 -3.17
CA ILE A 66 -11.78 10.33 -1.85
C ILE A 66 -10.33 10.14 -1.41
N LEU A 67 -9.97 10.73 -0.28
CA LEU A 67 -8.66 10.58 0.34
C LEU A 67 -8.86 9.75 1.61
N PHE A 68 -8.14 8.64 1.70
CA PHE A 68 -8.21 7.76 2.87
C PHE A 68 -7.14 8.16 3.89
N ASN A 69 -7.54 8.39 5.12
CA ASN A 69 -6.61 8.56 6.24
C ASN A 69 -6.39 7.20 6.92
N GLU A 70 -6.08 6.19 6.11
CA GLU A 70 -5.84 4.82 6.56
C GLU A 70 -4.58 4.28 5.90
N LYS A 71 -3.72 3.67 6.69
CA LYS A 71 -2.48 3.08 6.19
C LYS A 71 -2.75 1.74 5.53
N ILE A 72 -2.01 1.46 4.47
CA ILE A 72 -2.00 0.14 3.86
C ILE A 72 -1.32 -0.82 4.84
N ALA A 73 -2.00 -1.91 5.17
CA ALA A 73 -1.44 -2.93 6.06
C ALA A 73 -0.11 -3.44 5.50
N THR A 74 0.91 -3.43 6.34
CA THR A 74 2.23 -3.98 6.00
C THR A 74 2.15 -5.49 5.82
N GLU A 75 3.16 -6.06 5.19
CA GLU A 75 3.27 -7.52 5.04
C GLU A 75 3.22 -8.23 6.40
N TRP A 76 3.86 -7.63 7.42
CA TRP A 76 3.84 -8.18 8.79
C TRP A 76 2.41 -8.16 9.37
N GLU A 77 1.72 -7.02 9.32
CA GLU A 77 0.35 -6.88 9.86
C GLU A 77 -0.61 -7.89 9.24
N ARG A 78 -0.48 -8.16 7.94
CA ARG A 78 -1.30 -9.16 7.23
C ARG A 78 -1.03 -10.57 7.77
N VAL A 79 0.24 -10.91 7.97
CA VAL A 79 0.65 -12.22 8.51
C VAL A 79 0.21 -12.36 9.97
N GLU A 80 0.37 -11.31 10.76
CA GLU A 80 -0.05 -11.27 12.17
C GLU A 80 -1.56 -11.49 12.29
N LEU A 81 -2.38 -10.77 11.52
CA LEU A 81 -3.84 -10.93 11.48
C LEU A 81 -4.25 -12.35 11.09
N PHE A 82 -3.54 -12.92 10.12
CA PHE A 82 -3.77 -14.32 9.72
C PHE A 82 -3.47 -15.28 10.87
N LEU A 83 -2.34 -15.10 11.57
CA LEU A 83 -1.91 -15.96 12.66
C LEU A 83 -2.73 -15.78 13.95
N GLN A 84 -3.45 -14.66 14.11
CA GLN A 84 -4.44 -14.49 15.18
C GLN A 84 -5.64 -15.44 15.02
N LYS A 85 -5.93 -15.83 13.78
CA LYS A 85 -7.06 -16.73 13.45
C LYS A 85 -6.60 -18.15 13.15
N ASN A 86 -5.33 -18.36 12.88
CA ASN A 86 -4.74 -19.63 12.46
C ASN A 86 -3.51 -19.95 13.30
N THR A 87 -3.31 -21.22 13.60
CA THR A 87 -2.23 -21.69 14.49
C THR A 87 -0.83 -21.50 13.87
N PHE A 88 -0.73 -21.56 12.55
CA PHE A 88 0.56 -21.47 11.83
C PHE A 88 0.35 -20.94 10.42
N ILE A 89 1.43 -20.55 9.80
CA ILE A 89 1.47 -20.09 8.41
C ILE A 89 2.66 -20.73 7.69
N THR A 90 2.47 -21.08 6.44
CA THR A 90 3.52 -21.55 5.52
C THR A 90 4.04 -20.41 4.65
N ASN A 91 5.16 -20.62 3.96
CA ASN A 91 5.67 -19.65 2.98
C ASN A 91 4.64 -19.37 1.88
N GLU A 92 3.93 -20.40 1.44
CA GLU A 92 2.93 -20.29 0.38
C GLU A 92 1.75 -19.41 0.80
N GLU A 93 1.15 -19.69 1.96
CA GLU A 93 0.06 -18.89 2.53
C GLU A 93 0.50 -17.43 2.78
N ALA A 94 1.71 -17.25 3.32
CA ALA A 94 2.27 -15.91 3.54
C ALA A 94 2.39 -15.13 2.23
N ARG A 95 2.81 -15.78 1.14
CA ARG A 95 2.88 -15.14 -0.19
C ARG A 95 1.50 -14.73 -0.71
N GLU A 96 0.50 -15.59 -0.51
CA GLU A 96 -0.88 -15.29 -0.94
C GLU A 96 -1.43 -14.06 -0.24
N ILE A 97 -1.35 -14.00 1.10
CA ILE A 97 -1.93 -12.90 1.87
C ILE A 97 -1.16 -11.59 1.74
N THR A 98 0.16 -11.66 1.49
CA THR A 98 0.99 -10.45 1.30
C THR A 98 1.08 -10.01 -0.17
N HIS A 99 0.61 -10.84 -1.10
CA HIS A 99 0.71 -10.64 -2.56
C HIS A 99 2.17 -10.59 -3.05
N ILE A 100 3.08 -11.27 -2.34
CA ILE A 100 4.49 -11.40 -2.76
C ILE A 100 4.62 -12.70 -3.57
N SER A 101 4.78 -12.57 -4.88
CA SER A 101 4.90 -13.74 -5.77
C SER A 101 6.22 -14.49 -5.61
N GLN A 102 7.29 -13.78 -5.25
CA GLN A 102 8.65 -14.34 -5.17
C GLN A 102 8.86 -15.12 -3.86
N ARG A 103 9.09 -16.42 -3.99
CA ARG A 103 9.32 -17.35 -2.88
C ARG A 103 10.52 -16.93 -2.02
N ASP A 104 11.63 -16.57 -2.67
CA ASP A 104 12.88 -16.21 -1.98
C ASP A 104 12.75 -14.91 -1.18
N LYS A 105 12.00 -13.94 -1.71
CA LYS A 105 11.70 -12.69 -1.01
C LYS A 105 10.91 -12.98 0.26
N MET A 106 9.86 -13.82 0.17
CA MET A 106 9.05 -14.20 1.32
C MET A 106 9.88 -15.00 2.34
N SER A 107 10.75 -15.92 1.87
CA SER A 107 11.65 -16.68 2.77
C SER A 107 12.56 -15.75 3.58
N ARG A 108 13.10 -14.71 2.96
CA ARG A 108 13.92 -13.70 3.65
C ARG A 108 13.12 -12.93 4.69
N LEU A 109 11.88 -12.52 4.35
CA LEU A 109 11.00 -11.81 5.29
C LEU A 109 10.64 -12.69 6.49
N LEU A 110 10.25 -13.94 6.26
CA LEU A 110 9.94 -14.90 7.33
C LEU A 110 11.15 -15.10 8.24
N LYS A 111 12.35 -15.23 7.67
CA LYS A 111 13.58 -15.36 8.44
C LYS A 111 13.86 -14.10 9.30
N GLN A 112 13.70 -12.90 8.72
CA GLN A 112 13.82 -11.64 9.44
C GLN A 112 12.82 -11.56 10.61
N TRP A 113 11.59 -12.00 10.40
CA TRP A 113 10.58 -12.00 11.46
C TRP A 113 10.89 -13.02 12.56
N VAL A 114 11.53 -14.14 12.22
CA VAL A 114 12.06 -15.09 13.22
C VAL A 114 13.21 -14.45 14.00
N GLU A 115 14.14 -13.79 13.32
CA GLU A 115 15.27 -13.09 13.94
C GLU A 115 14.83 -11.95 14.89
N LYS A 116 13.69 -11.35 14.57
CA LYS A 116 13.09 -10.30 15.42
C LYS A 116 12.21 -10.83 16.56
N UNK A 117 12.06 -12.28 16.44
CA UNK A 117 11.33 -12.78 17.39
C UNK A 117 9.91 -12.62 17.31
N LEU A 118 9.46 -12.25 16.26
CA LEU A 118 8.04 -12.15 15.98
C LEU A 118 7.42 -13.52 15.67
N LEU A 119 8.16 -14.40 15.00
CA LEU A 119 7.74 -15.75 14.61
C LEU A 119 8.65 -16.81 15.20
N ILE A 120 8.07 -18.00 15.43
CA ILE A 120 8.81 -19.22 15.84
C ILE A 120 8.65 -20.24 14.70
N PRO A 121 9.76 -20.73 14.13
CA PRO A 121 9.68 -21.76 13.10
C PRO A 121 9.35 -23.12 13.73
N ILE A 122 8.44 -23.84 13.12
CA ILE A 122 8.11 -25.24 13.46
C ILE A 122 8.77 -26.10 12.38
N ILE A 123 9.89 -26.71 12.73
CA ILE A 123 10.67 -27.55 11.81
C ILE A 123 10.06 -28.96 11.85
N PRO A 124 9.65 -29.52 10.70
CA PRO A 124 9.15 -30.89 10.69
C PRO A 124 10.28 -31.89 11.00
N GLU A 125 9.95 -33.04 11.56
CA GLU A 125 10.91 -34.10 11.94
C GLU A 125 11.69 -34.64 10.73
N SER A 126 11.07 -34.61 9.58
CA SER A 126 11.78 -34.95 8.33
C SER A 126 12.55 -33.71 7.81
N UNK A 127 13.61 -33.61 7.72
CA UNK A 127 14.42 -32.61 7.33
C UNK A 127 14.16 -31.93 6.04
N TYR A 128 13.10 -32.21 5.64
CA TYR A 128 12.67 -31.48 4.47
C TYR A 128 12.28 -30.04 4.83
N MET A 129 13.10 -29.11 4.50
CA MET A 129 12.91 -27.67 4.78
C MET A 129 11.68 -27.04 4.08
N ARG A 130 11.02 -27.79 3.21
CA ARG A 130 9.82 -27.32 2.49
C ARG A 130 8.54 -27.20 3.36
N UNK A 131 8.66 -27.61 4.50
CA UNK A 131 7.59 -27.56 5.22
C UNK A 131 7.66 -26.86 6.44
N VAL A 132 8.46 -26.10 6.45
CA VAL A 132 8.58 -25.27 7.64
C VAL A 132 7.33 -24.41 7.79
N LYS A 133 6.74 -24.50 8.97
CA LYS A 133 5.61 -23.68 9.38
C LYS A 133 6.09 -22.64 10.39
N TYR A 134 5.38 -21.57 10.51
CA TYR A 134 5.72 -20.47 11.43
C TYR A 134 4.50 -20.16 12.29
N LYS A 135 4.71 -19.91 13.58
CA LYS A 135 3.66 -19.47 14.51
C LYS A 135 4.07 -18.17 15.20
N LEU A 136 3.11 -17.44 15.72
CA LEU A 136 3.41 -16.22 16.49
C LEU A 136 4.23 -16.55 17.74
N SER A 137 5.17 -15.70 18.06
CA SER A 137 5.87 -15.74 19.34
C SER A 137 4.91 -15.24 20.42
N GLN A 138 4.84 -15.97 21.55
CA GLN A 138 3.93 -15.63 22.66
C GLN A 138 4.30 -14.34 23.41
N ASN A 139 5.42 -13.71 23.04
CA ASN A 139 5.88 -12.48 23.71
C ASN A 139 5.19 -11.20 23.20
N ASN A 140 4.35 -11.32 22.21
CA ASN A 140 3.65 -10.15 21.66
C ASN A 140 2.26 -9.86 22.25
N UNK A 141 2.11 -10.44 23.15
CA UNK A 141 0.86 -10.26 23.69
C UNK A 141 0.74 -9.26 24.74
N LEU A 142 1.71 -8.57 24.90
CA LEU A 142 1.73 -7.60 26.00
C LEU A 142 2.23 -6.23 25.54
N ILE A 143 1.59 -5.65 24.56
CA ILE A 143 1.69 -4.21 24.32
C ILE A 143 0.26 -3.69 24.04
N ASP A 144 -0.44 -3.37 25.12
CA ASP A 144 -1.62 -2.51 25.09
C ASP A 144 -1.18 -1.04 25.11
#